data_2705276f6a2435a37cfe27f6365a2c04
#
_entry.id   2705276f6a2435a37cfe27f6365a2c04
#
_cell.length_a   1.000
_cell.length_b   1.000
_cell.length_c   1.000
_cell.angle_alpha   90.00
_cell.angle_beta   90.00
_cell.angle_gamma   90.00
#
_symmetry.space_group_name_H-M   'P 1'
#
loop_
_entity.id
_entity.type
_entity.pdbx_description
1 polymer ?
#
loop_
_entity_poly.entity_id
_entity_poly.type
_entity_poly.pdbx_seq_one_letter_code
_entity_poly.pdbx_strand_id
1 'polypeptide(L)'
;MQYRGFECTGGSTEMLFPAAILSLLTWLYLVFFHGSFWRDGPLLKTGPRPPVWPDVAIIVPARDEAEAIQPCLTSLLEQDYEGNLSIILVDDESEDGTGDLARALPDPHGRLTVLTGKKRVEGWSGKLWAVHQGEQEAHKRIASDGYVLLTDGDIIHAPTHLTTLVAKAQADNLDMVSEMVALNCESSAERSLVPAFVYFFAMLYPFRKVANEYSKVAGAAGGTILLRRNKLIEIGGIESLRGALIDDCTLAAHVKKSGGKLYLGHSTLAWSVRPYRGAADIWRMIARTAYVQLHHSPLALLGTLLGMGLIWLLPVGLTLFGTGRARKIGFLTYAVSCITFIPTLRRFQLPLWRALPLPLIAGFYMAATVGSAIDHHRGVGVRWKDRSYTDEAS
;
A
#
# COMPACT_ATOMS: atom_id res chain seq x y z
N MET A 1 -66.03 -15.91 -13.12
CA MET A 1 -65.09 -15.07 -12.35
C MET A 1 -63.67 -15.47 -12.74
N GLN A 2 -63.08 -14.68 -13.65
CA GLN A 2 -61.68 -14.87 -14.10
C GLN A 2 -60.76 -14.07 -13.19
N TYR A 3 -59.94 -14.75 -12.41
CA TYR A 3 -58.83 -14.09 -11.71
C TYR A 3 -57.74 -13.74 -12.68
N ARG A 4 -57.60 -12.43 -13.00
CA ARG A 4 -56.44 -11.89 -13.65
C ARG A 4 -55.31 -11.86 -12.60
N GLY A 5 -54.29 -12.73 -12.75
CA GLY A 5 -53.06 -12.65 -12.03
C GLY A 5 -52.36 -11.35 -12.33
N PHE A 6 -52.03 -10.56 -11.34
CA PHE A 6 -51.19 -9.40 -11.42
C PHE A 6 -49.72 -9.87 -11.68
N GLU A 7 -49.30 -9.82 -12.95
CA GLU A 7 -47.88 -9.85 -13.30
C GLU A 7 -47.28 -8.47 -13.03
N CYS A 8 -46.87 -8.25 -11.79
CA CYS A 8 -46.16 -7.03 -11.35
C CYS A 8 -44.72 -7.30 -10.97
N THR A 9 -43.87 -7.87 -11.83
CA THR A 9 -42.45 -8.03 -11.55
C THR A 9 -41.50 -7.81 -12.72
N GLY A 10 -42.00 -7.57 -13.94
CA GLY A 10 -41.14 -7.32 -15.12
C GLY A 10 -40.62 -5.89 -15.27
N GLY A 11 -41.36 -4.88 -14.78
CA GLY A 11 -41.08 -3.48 -15.06
C GLY A 11 -39.88 -2.88 -14.28
N SER A 12 -39.61 -3.34 -13.07
CA SER A 12 -38.59 -2.71 -12.21
C SER A 12 -37.15 -3.11 -12.58
N THR A 13 -36.93 -4.29 -13.12
CA THR A 13 -35.59 -4.75 -13.53
C THR A 13 -35.17 -4.25 -14.91
N GLU A 14 -36.09 -3.89 -15.79
CA GLU A 14 -35.77 -3.22 -17.06
C GLU A 14 -35.25 -1.79 -16.85
N MET A 15 -35.69 -1.09 -15.80
CA MET A 15 -35.12 0.22 -15.44
C MET A 15 -33.67 0.15 -15.02
N LEU A 16 -33.18 -1.01 -14.55
CA LEU A 16 -31.76 -1.21 -14.18
C LEU A 16 -30.87 -1.62 -15.37
N PHE A 17 -31.45 -1.83 -16.55
CA PHE A 17 -30.68 -2.23 -17.72
C PHE A 17 -29.60 -1.20 -18.15
N PRO A 18 -29.86 0.12 -18.16
CA PRO A 18 -28.82 1.12 -18.44
C PRO A 18 -27.69 1.08 -17.41
N ALA A 19 -28.01 0.90 -16.14
CA ALA A 19 -27.00 0.79 -15.08
C ALA A 19 -26.18 -0.50 -15.22
N ALA A 20 -26.78 -1.61 -15.65
CA ALA A 20 -26.07 -2.86 -15.94
C ALA A 20 -25.06 -2.67 -17.10
N ILE A 21 -25.49 -1.99 -18.17
CA ILE A 21 -24.61 -1.65 -19.31
C ILE A 21 -23.47 -0.74 -18.84
N LEU A 22 -23.75 0.31 -18.07
CA LEU A 22 -22.75 1.22 -17.55
C LEU A 22 -21.72 0.46 -16.71
N SER A 23 -22.17 -0.44 -15.84
CA SER A 23 -21.29 -1.30 -15.05
C SER A 23 -20.39 -2.18 -15.92
N LEU A 24 -20.93 -2.81 -16.94
CA LEU A 24 -20.16 -3.61 -17.89
C LEU A 24 -19.13 -2.77 -18.66
N LEU A 25 -19.54 -1.62 -19.19
CA LEU A 25 -18.62 -0.72 -19.90
C LEU A 25 -17.50 -0.21 -18.99
N THR A 26 -17.81 0.10 -17.73
CA THR A 26 -16.80 0.47 -16.73
C THR A 26 -15.81 -0.67 -16.53
N TRP A 27 -16.27 -1.92 -16.40
CA TRP A 27 -15.37 -3.08 -16.29
C TRP A 27 -14.53 -3.31 -17.54
N LEU A 28 -15.09 -3.14 -18.73
CA LEU A 28 -14.33 -3.22 -19.98
C LEU A 28 -13.22 -2.15 -20.00
N TYR A 29 -13.53 -0.92 -19.60
CA TYR A 29 -12.53 0.13 -19.46
C TYR A 29 -11.43 -0.27 -18.44
N LEU A 30 -11.82 -0.75 -17.26
CA LEU A 30 -10.89 -1.17 -16.22
C LEU A 30 -9.97 -2.30 -16.69
N VAL A 31 -10.50 -3.28 -17.42
CA VAL A 31 -9.73 -4.44 -17.91
C VAL A 31 -8.76 -4.05 -19.01
N PHE A 32 -9.18 -3.23 -19.98
CA PHE A 32 -8.40 -2.98 -21.18
C PHE A 32 -7.59 -1.68 -21.16
N PHE A 33 -8.06 -0.65 -20.45
CA PHE A 33 -7.50 0.70 -20.53
C PHE A 33 -6.96 1.24 -19.20
N HIS A 34 -7.18 0.54 -18.09
CA HIS A 34 -6.72 0.99 -16.76
C HIS A 34 -5.38 0.37 -16.34
N GLY A 35 -4.38 0.43 -17.21
CA GLY A 35 -3.00 0.01 -16.89
C GLY A 35 -2.83 -1.49 -16.63
N SER A 36 -3.79 -2.32 -17.03
CA SER A 36 -3.79 -3.79 -16.78
C SER A 36 -3.60 -4.14 -15.29
N PHE A 37 -4.16 -3.35 -14.38
CA PHE A 37 -4.00 -3.46 -12.93
C PHE A 37 -4.29 -4.87 -12.38
N TRP A 38 -5.21 -5.58 -13.01
CA TRP A 38 -5.64 -6.91 -12.63
C TRP A 38 -4.62 -8.03 -12.97
N ARG A 39 -3.69 -7.73 -13.88
CA ARG A 39 -2.57 -8.63 -14.11
C ARG A 39 -1.62 -8.49 -12.93
N ASP A 40 -1.25 -9.62 -12.38
CA ASP A 40 -0.29 -9.66 -11.30
C ASP A 40 0.94 -8.81 -11.68
N GLY A 41 1.22 -7.74 -10.91
CA GLY A 41 2.23 -6.73 -11.24
C GLY A 41 3.64 -7.30 -11.37
N PRO A 42 4.62 -6.48 -11.71
CA PRO A 42 5.98 -6.95 -11.83
C PRO A 42 6.47 -7.48 -10.48
N LEU A 43 7.15 -8.63 -10.52
CA LEU A 43 7.83 -9.23 -9.38
C LEU A 43 9.33 -8.97 -9.55
N LEU A 44 9.92 -8.27 -8.59
CA LEU A 44 11.36 -8.11 -8.56
C LEU A 44 12.00 -9.46 -8.16
N LYS A 45 12.84 -9.96 -9.02
CA LYS A 45 13.58 -11.19 -8.81
C LYS A 45 15.05 -10.87 -8.63
N THR A 46 15.73 -11.68 -7.84
CA THR A 46 17.19 -11.64 -7.75
C THR A 46 17.78 -11.69 -9.17
N GLY A 47 18.57 -10.68 -9.50
CA GLY A 47 19.20 -10.48 -10.79
C GLY A 47 20.73 -10.46 -10.70
N PRO A 48 21.42 -10.04 -11.75
CA PRO A 48 22.86 -9.83 -11.70
C PRO A 48 23.20 -8.77 -10.63
N ARG A 49 24.39 -8.87 -10.06
CA ARG A 49 24.90 -7.90 -9.10
C ARG A 49 25.04 -6.50 -9.75
N PRO A 50 24.88 -5.43 -8.99
CA PRO A 50 25.05 -4.09 -9.53
C PRO A 50 26.51 -3.89 -10.00
N PRO A 51 26.73 -3.15 -11.10
CA PRO A 51 28.08 -2.89 -11.60
C PRO A 51 28.89 -1.97 -10.69
N VAL A 52 28.21 -1.16 -9.88
CA VAL A 52 28.78 -0.23 -8.90
C VAL A 52 28.05 -0.44 -7.57
N TRP A 53 28.78 -0.33 -6.48
CA TRP A 53 28.26 -0.48 -5.11
C TRP A 53 28.21 0.89 -4.43
N PRO A 54 27.15 1.68 -4.64
CA PRO A 54 26.99 2.98 -3.99
C PRO A 54 26.75 2.83 -2.49
N ASP A 55 26.98 3.90 -1.74
CA ASP A 55 26.62 3.93 -0.34
C ASP A 55 25.10 3.80 -0.17
N VAL A 56 24.66 3.06 0.85
CA VAL A 56 23.24 2.94 1.21
C VAL A 56 23.05 3.23 2.69
N ALA A 57 22.10 4.11 3.02
CA ALA A 57 21.58 4.27 4.36
C ALA A 57 20.17 3.69 4.45
N ILE A 58 19.95 2.78 5.38
CA ILE A 58 18.62 2.22 5.70
C ILE A 58 18.05 2.98 6.88
N ILE A 59 16.84 3.53 6.76
CA ILE A 59 16.15 4.25 7.83
C ILE A 59 14.96 3.42 8.29
N VAL A 60 14.95 3.08 9.58
CA VAL A 60 13.90 2.29 10.22
C VAL A 60 13.28 3.13 11.34
N PRO A 61 12.10 3.73 11.12
CA PRO A 61 11.34 4.34 12.21
C PRO A 61 10.68 3.25 13.05
N ALA A 62 10.87 3.29 14.37
CA ALA A 62 10.27 2.32 15.28
C ALA A 62 9.58 3.02 16.45
N ARG A 63 8.40 2.50 16.82
CA ARG A 63 7.71 2.82 18.06
C ARG A 63 6.94 1.60 18.53
N ASP A 64 7.26 1.16 19.74
CA ASP A 64 6.63 0.00 20.36
C ASP A 64 6.60 -1.23 19.43
N GLU A 65 7.80 -1.63 18.96
CA GLU A 65 8.05 -2.73 18.03
C GLU A 65 8.89 -3.86 18.65
N ALA A 66 8.89 -4.01 19.97
CA ALA A 66 9.73 -5.00 20.67
C ALA A 66 9.58 -6.43 20.12
N GLU A 67 8.37 -6.81 19.65
CA GLU A 67 8.11 -8.14 19.09
C GLU A 67 8.78 -8.36 17.72
N ALA A 68 8.99 -7.29 16.93
CA ALA A 68 9.41 -7.38 15.53
C ALA A 68 10.82 -6.82 15.27
N ILE A 69 11.31 -5.91 16.12
CA ILE A 69 12.51 -5.12 15.81
C ILE A 69 13.79 -5.96 15.71
N GLN A 70 13.95 -6.98 16.56
CA GLN A 70 15.15 -7.81 16.52
C GLN A 70 15.26 -8.60 15.21
N PRO A 71 14.26 -9.39 14.77
CA PRO A 71 14.33 -10.07 13.48
C PRO A 71 14.45 -9.11 12.29
N CYS A 72 13.80 -7.93 12.34
CA CYS A 72 13.94 -6.90 11.31
C CYS A 72 15.40 -6.44 11.18
N LEU A 73 15.99 -5.93 12.25
CA LEU A 73 17.36 -5.41 12.23
C LEU A 73 18.40 -6.50 11.94
N THR A 74 18.22 -7.72 12.47
CA THR A 74 19.09 -8.85 12.13
C THR A 74 19.10 -9.10 10.62
N SER A 75 17.93 -9.13 9.99
CA SER A 75 17.82 -9.33 8.53
C SER A 75 18.48 -8.21 7.70
N LEU A 76 18.51 -6.99 8.24
CA LEU A 76 19.20 -5.86 7.60
C LEU A 76 20.72 -5.92 7.81
N LEU A 77 21.18 -6.38 8.98
CA LEU A 77 22.61 -6.58 9.26
C LEU A 77 23.20 -7.72 8.42
N GLU A 78 22.39 -8.72 8.07
CA GLU A 78 22.77 -9.88 7.27
C GLU A 78 22.67 -9.66 5.74
N GLN A 79 22.43 -8.43 5.27
CA GLN A 79 22.41 -8.13 3.84
C GLN A 79 23.77 -8.40 3.19
N ASP A 80 23.78 -9.06 2.02
CA ASP A 80 24.96 -9.42 1.21
C ASP A 80 25.55 -8.23 0.42
N TYR A 81 25.30 -7.02 0.87
CA TYR A 81 25.67 -5.80 0.18
C TYR A 81 27.17 -5.50 0.35
N GLU A 82 27.90 -5.37 -0.77
CA GLU A 82 29.34 -5.15 -0.78
C GLU A 82 29.73 -3.66 -0.65
N GLY A 83 28.81 -2.74 -0.89
CA GLY A 83 29.02 -1.31 -0.70
C GLY A 83 28.96 -0.88 0.77
N ASN A 84 29.22 0.39 1.02
CA ASN A 84 29.07 0.95 2.36
C ASN A 84 27.58 0.95 2.75
N LEU A 85 27.26 0.30 3.87
CA LEU A 85 25.91 0.12 4.41
C LEU A 85 25.83 0.70 5.81
N SER A 86 24.91 1.65 6.01
CA SER A 86 24.55 2.20 7.33
C SER A 86 23.09 1.91 7.63
N ILE A 87 22.79 1.41 8.82
CA ILE A 87 21.43 1.15 9.30
C ILE A 87 21.14 2.13 10.44
N ILE A 88 20.09 2.90 10.30
CA ILE A 88 19.70 3.95 11.26
C ILE A 88 18.31 3.62 11.78
N LEU A 89 18.25 3.09 12.99
CA LEU A 89 17.00 2.96 13.73
C LEU A 89 16.71 4.27 14.44
N VAL A 90 15.51 4.80 14.28
CA VAL A 90 15.02 5.93 15.07
C VAL A 90 13.90 5.45 15.97
N ASP A 91 14.21 5.35 17.26
CA ASP A 91 13.28 4.94 18.31
C ASP A 91 12.45 6.15 18.77
N ASP A 92 11.19 6.24 18.28
CA ASP A 92 10.27 7.35 18.56
C ASP A 92 9.62 7.20 19.94
N GLU A 93 10.44 7.33 21.00
CA GLU A 93 10.00 7.28 22.40
C GLU A 93 9.21 5.99 22.72
N SER A 94 9.74 4.80 22.36
CA SER A 94 9.14 3.50 22.71
C SER A 94 9.18 3.25 24.22
N GLU A 95 8.11 2.63 24.73
CA GLU A 95 7.97 2.29 26.15
C GLU A 95 8.11 0.77 26.42
N ASP A 96 8.18 -0.04 25.35
CA ASP A 96 8.21 -1.51 25.39
C ASP A 96 9.62 -2.12 25.36
N GLY A 97 10.68 -1.29 25.39
CA GLY A 97 12.07 -1.74 25.33
C GLY A 97 12.63 -1.90 23.89
N THR A 98 11.91 -1.47 22.86
CA THR A 98 12.35 -1.54 21.44
C THR A 98 13.79 -1.04 21.25
N GLY A 99 14.10 0.17 21.76
CA GLY A 99 15.43 0.77 21.63
C GLY A 99 16.54 -0.02 22.30
N ASP A 100 16.28 -0.60 23.49
CA ASP A 100 17.26 -1.40 24.21
C ASP A 100 17.51 -2.76 23.54
N LEU A 101 16.45 -3.40 23.03
CA LEU A 101 16.55 -4.61 22.22
C LEU A 101 17.40 -4.38 20.97
N ALA A 102 17.22 -3.23 20.30
CA ALA A 102 18.01 -2.87 19.14
C ALA A 102 19.50 -2.63 19.48
N ARG A 103 19.80 -1.94 20.58
CA ARG A 103 21.19 -1.68 21.04
C ARG A 103 21.92 -2.95 21.47
N ALA A 104 21.18 -3.97 21.90
CA ALA A 104 21.75 -5.24 22.33
C ALA A 104 22.11 -6.19 21.18
N LEU A 105 21.76 -5.86 19.92
CA LEU A 105 22.03 -6.70 18.77
C LEU A 105 23.53 -6.75 18.45
N PRO A 106 24.09 -7.93 18.11
CA PRO A 106 25.45 -8.04 17.62
C PRO A 106 25.61 -7.28 16.29
N ASP A 107 26.55 -6.37 16.23
CA ASP A 107 26.91 -5.64 15.02
C ASP A 107 28.44 -5.62 14.82
N PRO A 108 29.02 -6.71 14.34
CA PRO A 108 30.48 -6.82 14.20
C PRO A 108 31.08 -5.85 13.18
N HIS A 109 30.24 -5.27 12.33
CA HIS A 109 30.67 -4.33 11.28
C HIS A 109 30.41 -2.86 11.61
N GLY A 110 29.78 -2.56 12.74
CA GLY A 110 29.44 -1.18 13.15
C GLY A 110 28.46 -0.49 12.19
N ARG A 111 27.54 -1.25 11.58
CA ARG A 111 26.58 -0.75 10.61
C ARG A 111 25.33 -0.10 11.25
N LEU A 112 24.98 -0.53 12.48
CA LEU A 112 23.76 -0.11 13.16
C LEU A 112 23.99 1.11 14.04
N THR A 113 23.14 2.09 13.89
CA THR A 113 23.04 3.24 14.79
C THR A 113 21.62 3.34 15.32
N VAL A 114 21.46 3.35 16.62
CA VAL A 114 20.18 3.52 17.28
C VAL A 114 20.07 4.95 17.81
N LEU A 115 19.23 5.74 17.19
CA LEU A 115 18.93 7.11 17.62
C LEU A 115 17.73 7.09 18.56
N THR A 116 17.85 7.77 19.70
CA THR A 116 16.69 8.12 20.51
C THR A 116 15.99 9.31 19.83
N GLY A 117 14.75 9.13 19.44
CA GLY A 117 13.97 10.15 18.76
C GLY A 117 13.78 11.38 19.61
N LYS A 118 13.82 12.56 18.99
CA LYS A 118 13.48 13.82 19.64
C LYS A 118 11.96 13.95 19.73
N LYS A 119 11.50 14.65 20.76
CA LYS A 119 10.07 14.97 20.92
C LYS A 119 9.48 15.49 19.61
N ARG A 120 8.31 14.94 19.25
CA ARG A 120 7.63 15.29 18.00
C ARG A 120 7.32 16.81 17.93
N VAL A 121 7.63 17.39 16.79
CA VAL A 121 7.30 18.78 16.47
C VAL A 121 5.88 18.83 15.88
N GLU A 122 5.16 19.89 16.17
CA GLU A 122 3.81 20.16 15.65
C GLU A 122 3.78 20.09 14.11
N GLY A 123 2.70 19.57 13.55
CA GLY A 123 2.52 19.37 12.11
C GLY A 123 3.22 18.15 11.52
N TRP A 124 3.91 17.32 12.33
CA TRP A 124 4.51 16.07 11.91
C TRP A 124 3.72 14.86 12.43
N SER A 125 3.61 13.82 11.61
CA SER A 125 3.27 12.49 12.13
C SER A 125 4.49 11.88 12.84
N GLY A 126 4.30 11.00 13.84
CA GLY A 126 5.44 10.39 14.55
C GLY A 126 6.36 9.63 13.61
N LYS A 127 5.78 8.82 12.70
CA LYS A 127 6.57 8.07 11.71
C LYS A 127 7.42 9.00 10.85
N LEU A 128 6.82 10.03 10.24
CA LEU A 128 7.57 10.95 9.37
C LEU A 128 8.60 11.78 10.14
N TRP A 129 8.30 12.14 11.40
CA TRP A 129 9.27 12.82 12.25
C TRP A 129 10.49 11.94 12.56
N ALA A 130 10.28 10.66 12.83
CA ALA A 130 11.36 9.70 13.01
C ALA A 130 12.16 9.50 11.69
N VAL A 131 11.48 9.33 10.55
CA VAL A 131 12.14 9.20 9.25
C VAL A 131 12.96 10.45 8.91
N HIS A 132 12.46 11.65 9.19
CA HIS A 132 13.19 12.92 8.97
C HIS A 132 14.47 12.98 9.81
N GLN A 133 14.42 12.57 11.08
CA GLN A 133 15.64 12.50 11.91
C GLN A 133 16.64 11.48 11.38
N GLY A 134 16.14 10.32 10.90
CA GLY A 134 16.97 9.31 10.24
C GLY A 134 17.60 9.83 8.94
N GLU A 135 16.86 10.60 8.13
CA GLU A 135 17.38 11.24 6.92
C GLU A 135 18.53 12.20 7.23
N GLN A 136 18.38 13.04 8.25
CA GLN A 136 19.45 13.96 8.65
C GLN A 136 20.73 13.21 9.05
N GLU A 137 20.63 12.07 9.70
CA GLU A 137 21.77 11.25 10.04
C GLU A 137 22.33 10.50 8.81
N ALA A 138 21.47 10.00 7.94
CA ALA A 138 21.87 9.34 6.69
C ALA A 138 22.72 10.26 5.80
N HIS A 139 22.37 11.55 5.71
CA HIS A 139 23.12 12.53 4.92
C HIS A 139 24.57 12.74 5.37
N LYS A 140 24.92 12.41 6.62
CA LYS A 140 26.28 12.47 7.14
C LYS A 140 27.13 11.24 6.80
N ARG A 141 26.46 10.13 6.40
CA ARG A 141 27.08 8.80 6.28
C ARG A 141 27.24 8.31 4.86
N ILE A 142 26.46 8.80 3.94
CA ILE A 142 26.45 8.35 2.54
C ILE A 142 26.81 9.49 1.58
N ALA A 143 27.50 9.14 0.49
CA ALA A 143 27.83 10.07 -0.57
C ALA A 143 26.59 10.59 -1.31
N SER A 144 26.73 11.66 -2.09
CA SER A 144 25.61 12.32 -2.78
C SER A 144 24.92 11.42 -3.82
N ASP A 145 25.63 10.49 -4.41
CA ASP A 145 25.16 9.50 -5.40
C ASP A 145 24.65 8.20 -4.78
N GLY A 146 24.64 8.13 -3.44
CA GLY A 146 24.11 6.99 -2.68
C GLY A 146 22.59 6.88 -2.71
N TYR A 147 22.10 5.90 -1.98
CA TYR A 147 20.68 5.63 -1.85
C TYR A 147 20.22 5.66 -0.38
N VAL A 148 18.97 6.03 -0.20
CA VAL A 148 18.26 5.87 1.08
C VAL A 148 17.22 4.78 0.91
N LEU A 149 17.22 3.77 1.77
CA LEU A 149 16.17 2.76 1.87
C LEU A 149 15.29 3.09 3.09
N LEU A 150 14.02 3.35 2.84
CA LEU A 150 13.00 3.47 3.89
C LEU A 150 12.32 2.11 4.06
N THR A 151 12.23 1.62 5.29
CA THR A 151 11.54 0.36 5.61
C THR A 151 10.93 0.41 7.00
N ASP A 152 9.83 -0.31 7.22
CA ASP A 152 9.16 -0.37 8.51
C ASP A 152 9.85 -1.37 9.47
N GLY A 153 9.69 -1.17 10.78
CA GLY A 153 10.35 -1.96 11.83
C GLY A 153 9.82 -3.41 11.98
N ASP A 154 8.82 -3.79 11.19
CA ASP A 154 8.23 -5.14 11.16
C ASP A 154 8.48 -5.88 9.83
N ILE A 155 9.40 -5.39 9.00
CA ILE A 155 9.73 -6.01 7.73
C ILE A 155 11.04 -6.80 7.84
N ILE A 156 10.99 -8.05 7.38
CA ILE A 156 12.15 -8.92 7.24
C ILE A 156 12.62 -8.86 5.78
N HIS A 157 13.92 -8.82 5.59
CA HIS A 157 14.55 -8.75 4.29
C HIS A 157 15.41 -10.00 4.04
N ALA A 158 15.22 -10.67 2.89
CA ALA A 158 16.13 -11.72 2.47
C ALA A 158 17.55 -11.15 2.27
N PRO A 159 18.61 -11.94 2.47
CA PRO A 159 20.00 -11.45 2.37
C PRO A 159 20.33 -10.72 1.05
N THR A 160 19.72 -11.13 -0.06
CA THR A 160 19.95 -10.55 -1.39
C THR A 160 19.04 -9.38 -1.73
N HIS A 161 18.17 -8.94 -0.81
CA HIS A 161 17.13 -7.98 -1.13
C HIS A 161 17.68 -6.60 -1.50
N LEU A 162 18.56 -6.04 -0.66
CA LEU A 162 19.16 -4.72 -0.91
C LEU A 162 19.96 -4.71 -2.21
N THR A 163 20.79 -5.74 -2.42
CA THR A 163 21.55 -5.90 -3.68
C THR A 163 20.63 -5.91 -4.90
N THR A 164 19.48 -6.61 -4.80
CA THR A 164 18.49 -6.68 -5.88
C THR A 164 17.84 -5.32 -6.15
N LEU A 165 17.48 -4.57 -5.10
CA LEU A 165 16.90 -3.22 -5.24
C LEU A 165 17.89 -2.25 -5.93
N VAL A 166 19.14 -2.22 -5.49
CA VAL A 166 20.19 -1.35 -6.06
C VAL A 166 20.47 -1.74 -7.50
N ALA A 167 20.61 -3.04 -7.80
CA ALA A 167 20.81 -3.52 -9.16
C ALA A 167 19.66 -3.08 -10.09
N LYS A 168 18.39 -3.18 -9.63
CA LYS A 168 17.23 -2.72 -10.38
C LYS A 168 17.26 -1.21 -10.61
N ALA A 169 17.58 -0.44 -9.57
CA ALA A 169 17.65 1.02 -9.67
C ALA A 169 18.70 1.47 -10.69
N GLN A 170 19.85 0.81 -10.74
CA GLN A 170 20.92 1.12 -11.68
C GLN A 170 20.59 0.65 -13.10
N ALA A 171 20.14 -0.59 -13.26
CA ALA A 171 19.86 -1.17 -14.59
C ALA A 171 18.82 -0.35 -15.38
N ASP A 172 17.79 0.13 -14.72
CA ASP A 172 16.71 0.88 -15.36
C ASP A 172 16.84 2.40 -15.15
N ASN A 173 17.94 2.86 -14.55
CA ASN A 173 18.17 4.26 -14.18
C ASN A 173 16.99 4.89 -13.45
N LEU A 174 16.53 4.21 -12.38
CA LEU A 174 15.40 4.63 -11.58
C LEU A 174 15.84 5.56 -10.44
N ASP A 175 14.99 6.52 -10.12
CA ASP A 175 15.16 7.37 -8.94
C ASP A 175 14.54 6.76 -7.70
N MET A 176 13.48 5.95 -7.88
CA MET A 176 12.75 5.30 -6.79
C MET A 176 12.36 3.88 -7.18
N VAL A 177 12.65 2.92 -6.30
CA VAL A 177 12.20 1.52 -6.38
C VAL A 177 11.40 1.21 -5.14
N SER A 178 10.11 0.91 -5.30
CA SER A 178 9.24 0.51 -4.21
C SER A 178 8.65 -0.86 -4.46
N GLU A 179 8.50 -1.63 -3.41
CA GLU A 179 7.91 -2.96 -3.47
C GLU A 179 6.83 -3.14 -2.41
N MET A 180 5.72 -3.70 -2.86
CA MET A 180 4.74 -4.25 -1.93
C MET A 180 5.33 -5.55 -1.37
N VAL A 181 5.74 -5.50 -0.10
CA VAL A 181 6.25 -6.65 0.65
C VAL A 181 5.20 -7.74 0.76
N ALA A 182 5.61 -8.99 0.94
CA ALA A 182 4.67 -10.06 1.18
C ALA A 182 3.98 -9.85 2.53
N LEU A 183 2.66 -9.76 2.49
CA LEU A 183 1.83 -9.56 3.69
C LEU A 183 1.42 -10.92 4.26
N ASN A 184 1.26 -10.96 5.58
CA ASN A 184 0.77 -12.16 6.25
C ASN A 184 -0.63 -12.53 5.76
N CYS A 185 -0.87 -13.83 5.53
CA CYS A 185 -2.11 -14.34 4.95
C CYS A 185 -2.44 -15.75 5.51
N GLU A 186 -2.48 -15.88 6.85
CA GLU A 186 -2.66 -17.16 7.54
C GLU A 186 -4.05 -17.35 8.10
N SER A 187 -4.61 -16.34 8.75
CA SER A 187 -5.97 -16.38 9.31
C SER A 187 -7.05 -16.34 8.24
N SER A 188 -8.28 -16.75 8.58
CA SER A 188 -9.42 -16.66 7.65
C SER A 188 -9.72 -15.22 7.22
N ALA A 189 -9.54 -14.25 8.12
CA ALA A 189 -9.73 -12.83 7.82
C ALA A 189 -8.66 -12.33 6.84
N GLU A 190 -7.40 -12.66 7.09
CA GLU A 190 -6.30 -12.31 6.18
C GLU A 190 -6.49 -12.93 4.81
N ARG A 191 -6.78 -14.24 4.73
CA ARG A 191 -7.02 -14.94 3.45
C ARG A 191 -8.18 -14.36 2.64
N SER A 192 -9.09 -13.65 3.28
CA SER A 192 -10.23 -13.02 2.59
C SER A 192 -9.95 -11.58 2.23
N LEU A 193 -9.34 -10.81 3.13
CA LEU A 193 -9.24 -9.35 3.02
C LEU A 193 -7.89 -8.87 2.49
N VAL A 194 -6.77 -9.51 2.87
CA VAL A 194 -5.42 -9.04 2.46
C VAL A 194 -5.20 -9.15 0.93
N PRO A 195 -5.56 -10.24 0.24
CA PRO A 195 -5.47 -10.27 -1.23
C PRO A 195 -6.31 -9.18 -1.90
N ALA A 196 -7.48 -8.88 -1.34
CA ALA A 196 -8.33 -7.80 -1.86
C ALA A 196 -7.71 -6.41 -1.61
N PHE A 197 -6.99 -6.21 -0.50
CA PHE A 197 -6.22 -4.99 -0.28
C PHE A 197 -5.19 -4.78 -1.39
N VAL A 198 -4.39 -5.79 -1.68
CA VAL A 198 -3.38 -5.73 -2.75
C VAL A 198 -4.01 -5.47 -4.12
N TYR A 199 -5.15 -6.12 -4.40
CA TYR A 199 -5.88 -5.93 -5.64
C TYR A 199 -6.47 -4.51 -5.78
N PHE A 200 -7.09 -3.96 -4.72
CA PHE A 200 -7.61 -2.60 -4.73
C PHE A 200 -6.48 -1.56 -4.77
N PHE A 201 -5.36 -1.83 -4.11
CA PHE A 201 -4.17 -0.99 -4.24
C PHE A 201 -3.67 -0.93 -5.68
N ALA A 202 -3.56 -2.08 -6.37
CA ALA A 202 -3.18 -2.13 -7.78
C ALA A 202 -4.22 -1.45 -8.70
N MET A 203 -5.51 -1.43 -8.32
CA MET A 203 -6.56 -0.69 -9.04
C MET A 203 -6.38 0.82 -8.86
N LEU A 204 -6.05 1.30 -7.67
CA LEU A 204 -5.78 2.72 -7.40
C LEU A 204 -4.47 3.18 -8.06
N TYR A 205 -3.41 2.34 -7.96
CA TYR A 205 -2.07 2.63 -8.43
C TYR A 205 -1.58 1.56 -9.42
N PRO A 206 -2.15 1.48 -10.65
CA PRO A 206 -1.73 0.49 -11.63
C PRO A 206 -0.22 0.57 -11.86
N PHE A 207 0.52 -0.49 -11.55
CA PHE A 207 1.98 -0.51 -11.54
C PHE A 207 2.59 -0.05 -12.86
N ARG A 208 1.96 -0.44 -14.00
CA ARG A 208 2.37 0.04 -15.33
C ARG A 208 2.21 1.54 -15.50
N LYS A 209 1.17 2.15 -14.91
CA LYS A 209 0.98 3.60 -14.95
C LYS A 209 1.96 4.31 -14.03
N VAL A 210 2.29 3.72 -12.87
CA VAL A 210 3.33 4.24 -11.98
C VAL A 210 4.69 4.26 -12.68
N ALA A 211 5.07 3.20 -13.37
CA ALA A 211 6.32 3.12 -14.11
C ALA A 211 6.37 3.99 -15.38
N ASN A 212 5.23 4.37 -15.94
CA ASN A 212 5.17 5.17 -17.15
C ASN A 212 5.48 6.66 -16.85
N GLU A 213 6.55 7.17 -17.40
CA GLU A 213 7.02 8.56 -17.22
C GLU A 213 5.98 9.61 -17.67
N TYR A 214 5.15 9.29 -18.65
CA TYR A 214 4.09 10.18 -19.16
C TYR A 214 2.80 10.14 -18.35
N SER A 215 2.68 9.21 -17.40
CA SER A 215 1.50 9.09 -16.55
C SER A 215 1.65 9.96 -15.30
N LYS A 216 0.55 10.59 -14.89
CA LYS A 216 0.48 11.34 -13.62
C LYS A 216 0.27 10.42 -12.40
N VAL A 217 0.00 9.12 -12.63
CA VAL A 217 -0.23 8.17 -11.55
C VAL A 217 1.10 7.90 -10.83
N ALA A 218 1.13 8.16 -9.55
CA ALA A 218 2.26 7.89 -8.66
C ALA A 218 1.77 7.09 -7.46
N GLY A 219 2.54 6.13 -7.02
CA GLY A 219 2.26 5.31 -5.84
C GLY A 219 3.49 4.54 -5.42
N ALA A 220 3.56 4.25 -4.14
CA ALA A 220 4.58 3.42 -3.52
C ALA A 220 3.96 2.61 -2.39
N ALA A 221 4.65 1.57 -1.93
CA ALA A 221 4.28 0.77 -0.77
C ALA A 221 5.33 1.00 0.34
N GLY A 222 4.88 1.49 1.49
CA GLY A 222 5.73 2.00 2.57
C GLY A 222 6.67 0.99 3.21
N GLY A 223 6.40 -0.32 3.05
CA GLY A 223 7.25 -1.37 3.63
C GLY A 223 8.67 -1.43 3.06
N THR A 224 8.88 -0.95 1.82
CA THR A 224 10.21 -0.90 1.18
C THR A 224 10.24 0.15 0.07
N ILE A 225 11.06 1.18 0.25
CA ILE A 225 11.28 2.26 -0.72
C ILE A 225 12.77 2.59 -0.79
N LEU A 226 13.44 2.19 -1.87
CA LEU A 226 14.79 2.64 -2.20
C LEU A 226 14.70 3.90 -3.04
N LEU A 227 15.39 4.97 -2.63
CA LEU A 227 15.35 6.28 -3.26
C LEU A 227 16.77 6.83 -3.45
N ARG A 228 17.08 7.39 -4.62
CA ARG A 228 18.33 8.12 -4.82
C ARG A 228 18.41 9.30 -3.86
N ARG A 229 19.52 9.44 -3.14
CA ARG A 229 19.73 10.54 -2.20
C ARG A 229 19.59 11.92 -2.88
N ASN A 230 20.17 12.10 -4.05
CA ASN A 230 20.06 13.36 -4.81
C ASN A 230 18.61 13.70 -5.15
N LYS A 231 17.81 12.70 -5.53
CA LYS A 231 16.39 12.89 -5.83
C LYS A 231 15.60 13.24 -4.57
N LEU A 232 15.92 12.63 -3.43
CA LEU A 232 15.30 12.97 -2.15
C LEU A 232 15.58 14.43 -1.77
N ILE A 233 16.82 14.89 -1.93
CA ILE A 233 17.20 16.29 -1.69
C ILE A 233 16.48 17.23 -2.66
N GLU A 234 16.42 16.89 -3.95
CA GLU A 234 15.76 17.69 -5.00
C GLU A 234 14.27 17.96 -4.69
N ILE A 235 13.58 16.99 -4.14
CA ILE A 235 12.15 17.14 -3.78
C ILE A 235 11.94 17.84 -2.42
N GLY A 236 13.00 18.25 -1.73
CA GLY A 236 12.95 18.95 -0.45
C GLY A 236 13.02 18.01 0.77
N GLY A 237 13.54 16.79 0.59
CA GLY A 237 13.72 15.82 1.66
C GLY A 237 12.40 15.30 2.24
N ILE A 238 12.49 14.59 3.35
CA ILE A 238 11.32 14.13 4.12
C ILE A 238 10.53 15.31 4.68
N GLU A 239 11.14 16.48 4.85
CA GLU A 239 10.44 17.69 5.29
C GLU A 239 9.32 18.10 4.33
N SER A 240 9.46 17.86 3.03
CA SER A 240 8.42 18.13 2.03
C SER A 240 7.15 17.28 2.22
N LEU A 241 7.21 16.25 3.07
CA LEU A 241 6.09 15.37 3.41
C LEU A 241 5.43 15.75 4.75
N ARG A 242 5.87 16.85 5.40
CA ARG A 242 5.27 17.30 6.66
C ARG A 242 3.75 17.45 6.50
N GLY A 243 3.00 16.87 7.42
CA GLY A 243 1.53 16.83 7.36
C GLY A 243 0.94 15.73 6.46
N ALA A 244 1.74 14.98 5.69
CA ALA A 244 1.23 13.87 4.92
C ALA A 244 0.83 12.71 5.84
N LEU A 245 -0.37 12.17 5.60
CA LEU A 245 -0.91 11.00 6.30
C LEU A 245 -0.70 9.70 5.50
N ILE A 246 -0.53 9.83 4.17
CA ILE A 246 -0.16 8.76 3.25
C ILE A 246 1.22 9.11 2.72
N ASP A 247 2.24 8.78 3.51
CA ASP A 247 3.63 9.20 3.32
C ASP A 247 4.26 8.65 2.05
N ASP A 248 4.09 7.36 1.78
CA ASP A 248 4.66 6.63 0.65
C ASP A 248 4.14 7.11 -0.71
N CYS A 249 2.83 7.21 -0.86
CA CYS A 249 2.23 7.71 -2.10
C CYS A 249 2.49 9.20 -2.34
N THR A 250 2.57 10.01 -1.27
CA THR A 250 2.94 11.43 -1.36
C THR A 250 4.39 11.57 -1.79
N LEU A 251 5.31 10.78 -1.21
CA LEU A 251 6.72 10.73 -1.64
C LEU A 251 6.84 10.37 -3.12
N ALA A 252 6.14 9.31 -3.55
CA ALA A 252 6.12 8.89 -4.95
C ALA A 252 5.59 10.00 -5.88
N ALA A 253 4.57 10.76 -5.44
CA ALA A 253 4.01 11.87 -6.20
C ALA A 253 5.02 13.03 -6.35
N HIS A 254 5.77 13.38 -5.29
CA HIS A 254 6.82 14.39 -5.35
C HIS A 254 7.95 13.97 -6.30
N VAL A 255 8.44 12.71 -6.19
CA VAL A 255 9.45 12.16 -7.12
C VAL A 255 8.94 12.19 -8.56
N LYS A 256 7.70 11.77 -8.80
CA LYS A 256 7.09 11.80 -10.15
C LYS A 256 6.97 13.20 -10.71
N LYS A 257 6.53 14.14 -9.88
CA LYS A 257 6.34 15.56 -10.26
C LYS A 257 7.68 16.24 -10.61
N SER A 258 8.79 15.84 -9.98
CA SER A 258 10.14 16.32 -10.31
C SER A 258 10.76 15.62 -11.53
N GLY A 259 9.98 14.85 -12.30
CA GLY A 259 10.45 14.11 -13.47
C GLY A 259 11.20 12.82 -13.13
N GLY A 260 11.18 12.37 -11.88
CA GLY A 260 11.84 11.13 -11.46
C GLY A 260 11.18 9.88 -12.00
N LYS A 261 11.98 8.83 -12.19
CA LYS A 261 11.57 7.52 -12.69
C LYS A 261 11.29 6.57 -11.54
N LEU A 262 10.09 6.00 -11.54
CA LEU A 262 9.59 5.13 -10.48
C LEU A 262 9.42 3.69 -10.97
N TYR A 263 9.73 2.75 -10.09
CA TYR A 263 9.29 1.37 -10.17
C TYR A 263 8.43 1.05 -8.96
N LEU A 264 7.32 0.37 -9.22
CA LEU A 264 6.49 -0.23 -8.19
C LEU A 264 6.24 -1.68 -8.59
N GLY A 265 6.50 -2.61 -7.68
CA GLY A 265 6.35 -4.03 -7.92
C GLY A 265 5.95 -4.80 -6.66
N HIS A 266 5.94 -6.12 -6.77
CA HIS A 266 5.80 -7.02 -5.65
C HIS A 266 7.15 -7.58 -5.24
N SER A 267 7.30 -7.89 -3.95
CA SER A 267 8.47 -8.58 -3.42
C SER A 267 8.17 -10.01 -3.01
N THR A 268 9.18 -10.86 -3.17
CA THR A 268 9.31 -12.15 -2.47
C THR A 268 10.55 -12.18 -1.58
N LEU A 269 11.30 -11.07 -1.57
CA LEU A 269 12.54 -10.90 -0.83
C LEU A 269 12.35 -10.05 0.44
N ALA A 270 11.14 -9.51 0.64
CA ALA A 270 10.78 -8.80 1.85
C ALA A 270 9.34 -9.16 2.26
N TRP A 271 9.12 -9.34 3.57
CA TRP A 271 7.81 -9.72 4.10
C TRP A 271 7.58 -9.10 5.48
N SER A 272 6.31 -8.79 5.79
CA SER A 272 5.91 -8.33 7.11
C SER A 272 5.71 -9.52 8.04
N VAL A 273 6.21 -9.38 9.28
CA VAL A 273 5.97 -10.36 10.34
C VAL A 273 4.73 -10.03 11.18
N ARG A 274 4.09 -8.89 10.92
CA ARG A 274 2.92 -8.44 11.66
C ARG A 274 1.66 -9.19 11.21
N PRO A 275 1.05 -10.01 12.07
CA PRO A 275 -0.23 -10.65 11.75
C PRO A 275 -1.38 -9.66 11.95
N TYR A 276 -2.43 -9.80 11.15
CA TYR A 276 -3.73 -9.20 11.41
C TYR A 276 -4.58 -10.20 12.21
N ARG A 277 -4.76 -9.94 13.50
CA ARG A 277 -5.47 -10.85 14.43
C ARG A 277 -6.94 -11.06 14.07
N GLY A 278 -7.51 -10.24 13.17
CA GLY A 278 -8.88 -10.38 12.71
C GLY A 278 -9.33 -9.28 11.76
N ALA A 279 -10.57 -9.33 11.33
CA ALA A 279 -11.15 -8.34 10.41
C ALA A 279 -11.14 -6.92 11.00
N ALA A 280 -11.19 -6.77 12.34
CA ALA A 280 -11.12 -5.47 13.00
C ALA A 280 -9.76 -4.76 12.79
N ASP A 281 -8.66 -5.51 12.74
CA ASP A 281 -7.33 -4.94 12.47
C ASP A 281 -7.22 -4.45 11.03
N ILE A 282 -7.75 -5.25 10.09
CA ILE A 282 -7.78 -4.87 8.68
C ILE A 282 -8.71 -3.67 8.47
N TRP A 283 -9.85 -3.63 9.18
CA TRP A 283 -10.72 -2.46 9.18
C TRP A 283 -9.98 -1.20 9.63
N ARG A 284 -9.25 -1.27 10.75
CA ARG A 284 -8.45 -0.15 11.26
C ARG A 284 -7.37 0.29 10.27
N MET A 285 -6.70 -0.68 9.63
CA MET A 285 -5.71 -0.39 8.58
C MET A 285 -6.33 0.40 7.43
N ILE A 286 -7.50 -0.01 6.93
CA ILE A 286 -8.20 0.67 5.83
C ILE A 286 -8.73 2.04 6.31
N ALA A 287 -9.43 2.08 7.44
CA ALA A 287 -10.06 3.28 7.95
C ALA A 287 -9.05 4.39 8.27
N ARG A 288 -7.80 4.04 8.59
CA ARG A 288 -6.73 5.01 8.84
C ARG A 288 -6.48 5.96 7.68
N THR A 289 -6.58 5.47 6.43
CA THR A 289 -6.17 6.22 5.24
C THR A 289 -7.25 6.41 4.19
N ALA A 290 -8.39 5.70 4.28
CA ALA A 290 -9.38 5.68 3.22
C ALA A 290 -10.01 7.06 2.95
N TYR A 291 -10.37 7.83 3.98
CA TYR A 291 -10.95 9.16 3.80
C TYR A 291 -9.89 10.23 3.49
N VAL A 292 -8.66 10.02 3.97
CA VAL A 292 -7.48 10.82 3.58
C VAL A 292 -7.24 10.72 2.06
N GLN A 293 -7.33 9.51 1.50
CA GLN A 293 -7.21 9.27 0.06
C GLN A 293 -8.26 10.03 -0.76
N LEU A 294 -9.39 10.36 -0.15
CA LEU A 294 -10.47 11.16 -0.75
C LEU A 294 -10.34 12.66 -0.43
N HIS A 295 -9.18 13.11 0.08
CA HIS A 295 -8.92 14.50 0.49
C HIS A 295 -10.00 15.04 1.43
N HIS A 296 -10.52 14.20 2.33
CA HIS A 296 -11.59 14.50 3.28
C HIS A 296 -12.85 15.09 2.62
N SER A 297 -13.10 14.78 1.33
CA SER A 297 -14.21 15.30 0.55
C SER A 297 -15.45 14.40 0.66
N PRO A 298 -16.59 14.89 1.20
CA PRO A 298 -17.84 14.14 1.23
C PRO A 298 -18.37 13.81 -0.16
N LEU A 299 -18.15 14.68 -1.15
CA LEU A 299 -18.54 14.43 -2.54
C LEU A 299 -17.70 13.31 -3.17
N ALA A 300 -16.39 13.29 -2.90
CA ALA A 300 -15.53 12.20 -3.35
C ALA A 300 -15.92 10.87 -2.68
N LEU A 301 -16.29 10.90 -1.38
CA LEU A 301 -16.82 9.73 -0.68
C LEU A 301 -18.10 9.22 -1.34
N LEU A 302 -19.09 10.09 -1.59
CA LEU A 302 -20.33 9.72 -2.26
C LEU A 302 -20.05 9.13 -3.65
N GLY A 303 -19.19 9.79 -4.44
CA GLY A 303 -18.78 9.30 -5.76
C GLY A 303 -18.12 7.93 -5.69
N THR A 304 -17.25 7.70 -4.71
CA THR A 304 -16.59 6.41 -4.47
C THR A 304 -17.61 5.33 -4.11
N LEU A 305 -18.56 5.61 -3.21
CA LEU A 305 -19.58 4.65 -2.82
C LEU A 305 -20.50 4.29 -3.99
N LEU A 306 -20.93 5.27 -4.77
CA LEU A 306 -21.74 5.05 -5.98
C LEU A 306 -20.95 4.25 -7.03
N GLY A 307 -19.71 4.63 -7.29
CA GLY A 307 -18.82 3.91 -8.21
C GLY A 307 -18.58 2.46 -7.80
N MET A 308 -18.21 2.22 -6.54
CA MET A 308 -18.01 0.87 -6.02
C MET A 308 -19.33 0.07 -6.01
N GLY A 309 -20.45 0.70 -5.65
CA GLY A 309 -21.77 0.07 -5.74
C GLY A 309 -22.10 -0.37 -7.17
N LEU A 310 -21.81 0.48 -8.15
CA LEU A 310 -22.03 0.21 -9.57
C LEU A 310 -21.18 -0.98 -10.07
N ILE A 311 -19.89 -1.03 -9.70
CA ILE A 311 -18.96 -2.03 -10.27
C ILE A 311 -18.91 -3.34 -9.48
N TRP A 312 -19.23 -3.34 -8.19
CA TRP A 312 -19.13 -4.53 -7.34
C TRP A 312 -20.49 -5.08 -6.90
N LEU A 313 -21.38 -4.23 -6.36
CA LEU A 313 -22.63 -4.69 -5.76
C LEU A 313 -23.75 -4.88 -6.79
N LEU A 314 -23.89 -3.97 -7.74
CA LEU A 314 -24.93 -4.05 -8.77
C LEU A 314 -24.82 -5.33 -9.61
N PRO A 315 -23.64 -5.75 -10.13
CA PRO A 315 -23.55 -6.98 -10.93
C PRO A 315 -24.00 -8.22 -10.18
N VAL A 316 -23.62 -8.38 -8.91
CA VAL A 316 -24.05 -9.54 -8.13
C VAL A 316 -25.54 -9.46 -7.78
N GLY A 317 -26.06 -8.27 -7.46
CA GLY A 317 -27.48 -8.06 -7.21
C GLY A 317 -28.33 -8.42 -8.42
N LEU A 318 -27.92 -7.96 -9.63
CA LEU A 318 -28.60 -8.32 -10.90
C LEU A 318 -28.49 -9.81 -11.24
N THR A 319 -27.37 -10.45 -10.90
CA THR A 319 -27.17 -11.90 -11.11
C THR A 319 -28.17 -12.71 -10.29
N LEU A 320 -28.36 -12.31 -9.04
CA LEU A 320 -29.22 -13.04 -8.08
C LEU A 320 -30.70 -12.70 -8.26
N PHE A 321 -31.04 -11.43 -8.41
CA PHE A 321 -32.42 -10.93 -8.34
C PHE A 321 -32.93 -10.31 -9.65
N GLY A 322 -32.06 -10.11 -10.63
CA GLY A 322 -32.42 -9.54 -11.93
C GLY A 322 -33.17 -10.52 -12.82
N THR A 323 -33.79 -9.99 -13.88
CA THR A 323 -34.51 -10.77 -14.90
C THR A 323 -34.02 -10.41 -16.30
N GLY A 324 -34.34 -11.23 -17.30
CA GLY A 324 -34.11 -10.96 -18.69
C GLY A 324 -32.64 -10.58 -19.05
N ARG A 325 -32.50 -9.48 -19.80
CA ARG A 325 -31.19 -8.98 -20.28
C ARG A 325 -30.33 -8.43 -19.14
N ALA A 326 -30.94 -7.74 -18.17
CA ALA A 326 -30.21 -7.18 -17.03
C ALA A 326 -29.49 -8.25 -16.21
N ARG A 327 -30.12 -9.40 -15.95
CA ARG A 327 -29.50 -10.55 -15.27
C ARG A 327 -28.30 -11.09 -16.05
N LYS A 328 -28.42 -11.26 -17.36
CA LYS A 328 -27.33 -11.78 -18.21
C LYS A 328 -26.11 -10.85 -18.18
N ILE A 329 -26.33 -9.54 -18.28
CA ILE A 329 -25.25 -8.54 -18.20
C ILE A 329 -24.66 -8.50 -16.79
N GLY A 330 -25.48 -8.55 -15.75
CA GLY A 330 -25.03 -8.63 -14.36
C GLY A 330 -24.11 -9.83 -14.14
N PHE A 331 -24.53 -11.01 -14.60
CA PHE A 331 -23.72 -12.23 -14.50
C PHE A 331 -22.40 -12.11 -15.24
N LEU A 332 -22.40 -11.60 -16.48
CA LEU A 332 -21.18 -11.39 -17.26
C LEU A 332 -20.22 -10.43 -16.54
N THR A 333 -20.73 -9.31 -16.04
CA THR A 333 -19.95 -8.30 -15.33
C THR A 333 -19.37 -8.87 -14.02
N TYR A 334 -20.18 -9.61 -13.27
CA TYR A 334 -19.73 -10.30 -12.07
C TYR A 334 -18.65 -11.35 -12.37
N ALA A 335 -18.80 -12.14 -13.43
CA ALA A 335 -17.80 -13.10 -13.87
C ALA A 335 -16.48 -12.41 -14.25
N VAL A 336 -16.53 -11.28 -14.98
CA VAL A 336 -15.36 -10.47 -15.31
C VAL A 336 -14.66 -10.01 -14.04
N SER A 337 -15.40 -9.48 -13.07
CA SER A 337 -14.81 -9.03 -11.79
C SER A 337 -14.11 -10.18 -11.03
N CYS A 338 -14.70 -11.36 -10.98
CA CYS A 338 -14.08 -12.53 -10.36
C CYS A 338 -12.82 -12.97 -11.10
N ILE A 339 -12.85 -13.00 -12.45
CA ILE A 339 -11.71 -13.41 -13.27
C ILE A 339 -10.53 -12.48 -13.08
N THR A 340 -10.75 -11.18 -12.98
CA THR A 340 -9.67 -10.21 -12.76
C THR A 340 -8.99 -10.33 -11.40
N PHE A 341 -9.63 -10.95 -10.41
CA PHE A 341 -9.04 -11.21 -9.10
C PHE A 341 -8.20 -12.50 -9.04
N ILE A 342 -8.35 -13.40 -10.02
CA ILE A 342 -7.64 -14.69 -10.04
C ILE A 342 -6.10 -14.55 -9.98
N PRO A 343 -5.45 -13.64 -10.73
CA PRO A 343 -3.99 -13.50 -10.63
C PRO A 343 -3.52 -13.17 -9.21
N THR A 344 -4.23 -12.29 -8.51
CA THR A 344 -3.92 -11.97 -7.10
C THR A 344 -4.10 -13.20 -6.20
N LEU A 345 -5.18 -13.97 -6.33
CA LEU A 345 -5.36 -15.19 -5.54
C LEU A 345 -4.26 -16.22 -5.80
N ARG A 346 -3.79 -16.35 -7.04
CA ARG A 346 -2.66 -17.23 -7.38
C ARG A 346 -1.37 -16.79 -6.71
N ARG A 347 -1.10 -15.47 -6.63
CA ARG A 347 0.05 -14.92 -5.90
C ARG A 347 0.02 -15.34 -4.42
N PHE A 348 -1.13 -15.27 -3.78
CA PHE A 348 -1.32 -15.68 -2.39
C PHE A 348 -1.50 -17.21 -2.22
N GLN A 349 -1.37 -17.99 -3.29
CA GLN A 349 -1.56 -19.45 -3.31
C GLN A 349 -2.92 -19.88 -2.73
N LEU A 350 -3.96 -19.09 -2.99
CA LEU A 350 -5.30 -19.32 -2.47
C LEU A 350 -6.21 -19.99 -3.52
N PRO A 351 -7.22 -20.77 -3.07
CA PRO A 351 -8.19 -21.38 -3.96
C PRO A 351 -8.98 -20.34 -4.76
N LEU A 352 -9.20 -20.60 -6.06
CA LEU A 352 -9.81 -19.65 -6.99
C LEU A 352 -11.28 -19.32 -6.67
N TRP A 353 -12.00 -20.23 -5.98
CA TRP A 353 -13.37 -19.97 -5.54
C TRP A 353 -13.50 -18.75 -4.60
N ARG A 354 -12.39 -18.34 -3.97
CA ARG A 354 -12.34 -17.12 -3.15
C ARG A 354 -12.52 -15.83 -3.97
N ALA A 355 -12.58 -15.92 -5.29
CA ALA A 355 -12.99 -14.79 -6.14
C ALA A 355 -14.49 -14.49 -6.03
N LEU A 356 -15.32 -15.51 -5.74
CA LEU A 356 -16.78 -15.34 -5.69
C LEU A 356 -17.25 -14.33 -4.61
N PRO A 357 -16.73 -14.32 -3.36
CA PRO A 357 -17.15 -13.35 -2.38
C PRO A 357 -16.56 -11.94 -2.58
N LEU A 358 -15.82 -11.66 -3.65
CA LEU A 358 -15.18 -10.35 -3.88
C LEU A 358 -16.14 -9.15 -3.75
N PRO A 359 -17.41 -9.18 -4.24
CA PRO A 359 -18.34 -8.08 -4.01
C PRO A 359 -18.69 -7.83 -2.53
N LEU A 360 -18.76 -8.88 -1.72
CA LEU A 360 -18.96 -8.74 -0.27
C LEU A 360 -17.73 -8.13 0.41
N ILE A 361 -16.55 -8.53 -0.04
CA ILE A 361 -15.28 -7.95 0.42
C ILE A 361 -15.23 -6.46 0.03
N ALA A 362 -15.61 -6.11 -1.20
CA ALA A 362 -15.72 -4.71 -1.62
C ALA A 362 -16.71 -3.92 -0.75
N GLY A 363 -17.84 -4.53 -0.36
CA GLY A 363 -18.78 -3.97 0.61
C GLY A 363 -18.14 -3.69 1.97
N PHE A 364 -17.27 -4.59 2.46
CA PHE A 364 -16.51 -4.37 3.70
C PHE A 364 -15.56 -3.16 3.56
N TYR A 365 -14.85 -3.02 2.43
CA TYR A 365 -13.98 -1.87 2.16
C TYR A 365 -14.77 -0.56 2.06
N MET A 366 -15.94 -0.57 1.40
CA MET A 366 -16.86 0.57 1.36
C MET A 366 -17.28 1.00 2.77
N ALA A 367 -17.68 0.04 3.60
CA ALA A 367 -18.08 0.29 4.98
C ALA A 367 -16.92 0.85 5.81
N ALA A 368 -15.70 0.31 5.66
CA ALA A 368 -14.50 0.83 6.32
C ALA A 368 -14.16 2.27 5.85
N THR A 369 -14.38 2.59 4.57
CA THR A 369 -14.20 3.95 4.05
C THR A 369 -15.21 4.94 4.67
N VAL A 370 -16.46 4.53 4.83
CA VAL A 370 -17.46 5.32 5.56
C VAL A 370 -17.07 5.45 7.04
N GLY A 371 -16.61 4.37 7.68
CA GLY A 371 -16.07 4.40 9.05
C GLY A 371 -14.94 5.41 9.20
N SER A 372 -14.00 5.45 8.25
CA SER A 372 -12.91 6.43 8.20
C SER A 372 -13.43 7.89 8.19
N ALA A 373 -14.48 8.17 7.41
CA ALA A 373 -15.08 9.49 7.36
C ALA A 373 -15.80 9.85 8.68
N ILE A 374 -16.49 8.89 9.28
CA ILE A 374 -17.16 9.08 10.59
C ILE A 374 -16.11 9.38 11.68
N ASP A 375 -15.01 8.62 11.71
CA ASP A 375 -13.92 8.81 12.68
C ASP A 375 -13.27 10.18 12.53
N HIS A 376 -13.04 10.64 11.28
CA HIS A 376 -12.54 11.98 10.98
C HIS A 376 -13.48 13.06 11.54
N HIS A 377 -14.79 12.99 11.24
CA HIS A 377 -15.76 14.00 11.73
C HIS A 377 -16.01 13.94 13.26
N ARG A 378 -15.68 12.83 13.90
CA ARG A 378 -15.70 12.68 15.36
C ARG A 378 -14.41 13.16 16.04
N GLY A 379 -13.43 13.64 15.28
CA GLY A 379 -12.14 14.09 15.81
C GLY A 379 -11.27 12.96 16.38
N VAL A 380 -11.53 11.68 15.99
CA VAL A 380 -10.73 10.54 16.47
C VAL A 380 -9.31 10.61 15.93
N GLY A 381 -9.10 11.32 14.81
CA GLY A 381 -7.80 11.50 14.17
C GLY A 381 -7.21 10.22 13.57
N VAL A 382 -6.18 10.39 12.75
CA VAL A 382 -5.36 9.26 12.30
C VAL A 382 -4.45 8.83 13.45
N ARG A 383 -4.43 7.53 13.78
CA ARG A 383 -3.57 7.00 14.85
C ARG A 383 -2.41 6.20 14.25
N TRP A 384 -1.20 6.48 14.74
CA TRP A 384 -0.04 5.62 14.55
C TRP A 384 0.39 5.10 15.93
N LYS A 385 0.24 3.80 16.13
CA LYS A 385 0.30 3.19 17.47
C LYS A 385 -0.73 3.89 18.39
N ASP A 386 -0.40 4.26 19.58
CA ASP A 386 -1.34 4.88 20.54
C ASP A 386 -1.40 6.43 20.43
N ARG A 387 -0.66 7.03 19.48
CA ARG A 387 -0.70 8.48 19.24
C ARG A 387 -1.76 8.85 18.22
N SER A 388 -2.73 9.69 18.62
CA SER A 388 -3.69 10.32 17.70
C SER A 388 -3.09 11.59 17.09
N TYR A 389 -3.34 11.81 15.81
CA TYR A 389 -3.05 13.05 15.11
C TYR A 389 -4.39 13.74 14.85
N THR A 390 -4.71 14.79 15.60
CA THR A 390 -5.80 15.69 15.26
C THR A 390 -5.28 16.65 14.21
N ASP A 391 -6.03 16.79 13.11
CA ASP A 391 -5.80 17.85 12.13
C ASP A 391 -6.09 19.22 12.81
N GLU A 392 -5.10 19.78 13.47
CA GLU A 392 -5.05 21.22 13.76
C GLU A 392 -4.37 21.90 12.56
N ALA A 393 -5.05 21.86 11.42
CA ALA A 393 -4.76 22.68 10.25
C ALA A 393 -6.09 23.01 9.59
N SER A 394 -6.78 23.98 10.14
CA SER A 394 -7.81 24.77 9.45
C SER A 394 -7.20 26.09 8.99
#